data_7dbf5910840e6155ca36dc7c56a3dafe
#
_entry.id   7dbf5910840e6155ca36dc7c56a3dafe
#
_cell.length_a   1.000
_cell.length_b   1.000
_cell.length_c   1.000
_cell.angle_alpha   90.00
_cell.angle_beta   90.00
_cell.angle_gamma   90.00
#
_symmetry.space_group_name_H-M   'P 1'
#
loop_
_entity.id
_entity.type
_entity.pdbx_description
1 polymer ?
#
loop_
_entity_poly.entity_id
_entity_poly.type
_entity_poly.pdbx_seq_one_letter_code
_entity_poly.pdbx_strand_id
1 'polypeptide(L)'
;MAQDKKVEQITSMEDDFAQWYTDICKKAELIDYSSVKGFMILRPYGYAIWENIQRIMDGEFKKTGHENVAMPALIPESLLKKEGELVNGFAPEVAWVTMGGSDKLEERLAFRPTSETMFCDHWSNVLQTYRQLPMLYNQWCSVIRWEKTTRPFLRSREFWWQEGHTIHETAEEAMAETEQQLNCYADFCRDALAMPVVKGRKTDKEKFAGAEATYTIESMMKDRKALQSGTSHYFGDKFSRAYDVTFTGRDNKLQYPFQTSWGTTTRLIGAVIMTHGDNNGLVLPPAIAPIQVVVIPVAAHKPGVLEAAAEIKTRLEAAGLRVKLDDSDNSPGWKFAEYEMKGVPVRVEIGPRDLEKGQCCLARRDTGEKSFVALDGLESQVQSLLTAVHDNLYAQAEKNLEDNTFDLNSWQEVKEMVETKGGFARTKWCGKLECELKMKELAGVSSRCMPLKQSGTEGVCPVCGEKCTTDIYWGVAY
;
A
#
# COMPACT_ATOMS: atom_id res chain seq x y z
N MET A 1 24.63 -26.45 29.03
CA MET A 1 23.72 -25.29 29.21
C MET A 1 23.74 -24.52 27.89
N ALA A 2 22.74 -24.73 27.05
CA ALA A 2 22.57 -23.93 25.85
C ALA A 2 22.23 -22.51 26.30
N GLN A 3 23.07 -21.54 25.96
CA GLN A 3 22.75 -20.15 26.11
C GLN A 3 21.48 -19.90 25.24
N ASP A 4 20.37 -19.52 25.87
CA ASP A 4 19.23 -18.96 25.18
C ASP A 4 19.77 -17.81 24.34
N LYS A 5 19.79 -18.00 23.02
CA LYS A 5 20.05 -16.88 22.09
C LYS A 5 18.98 -15.86 22.37
N LYS A 6 19.33 -14.76 23.02
CA LYS A 6 18.49 -13.56 23.06
C LYS A 6 18.08 -13.26 21.63
N VAL A 7 16.77 -13.19 21.36
CA VAL A 7 16.29 -12.67 20.09
C VAL A 7 16.95 -11.32 19.91
N GLU A 8 17.66 -11.14 18.79
CA GLU A 8 18.35 -9.87 18.53
C GLU A 8 17.33 -8.74 18.53
N GLN A 9 17.54 -7.76 19.40
CA GLN A 9 16.71 -6.59 19.46
C GLN A 9 16.87 -5.79 18.15
N ILE A 10 15.77 -5.24 17.66
CA ILE A 10 15.79 -4.24 16.59
C ILE A 10 16.17 -2.88 17.17
N THR A 11 16.67 -1.98 16.34
CA THR A 11 16.87 -0.59 16.68
C THR A 11 15.56 0.01 17.21
N SER A 12 15.62 0.84 18.26
CA SER A 12 14.43 1.53 18.77
C SER A 12 13.92 2.55 17.74
N MET A 13 12.60 2.65 17.62
CA MET A 13 11.93 3.59 16.73
C MET A 13 12.30 5.04 17.07
N GLU A 14 12.48 5.34 18.35
CA GLU A 14 12.78 6.66 18.86
C GLU A 14 14.24 7.06 18.58
N ASP A 15 15.16 6.08 18.52
CA ASP A 15 16.57 6.33 18.25
C ASP A 15 16.85 6.52 16.75
N ASP A 16 16.33 5.62 15.91
CA ASP A 16 16.46 5.70 14.46
C ASP A 16 15.30 4.99 13.77
N PHE A 17 14.29 5.76 13.36
CA PHE A 17 13.10 5.26 12.68
C PHE A 17 13.43 4.54 11.36
N ALA A 18 14.43 5.03 10.63
CA ALA A 18 14.81 4.45 9.35
C ALA A 18 15.49 3.08 9.52
N GLN A 19 16.35 2.95 10.52
CA GLN A 19 17.00 1.70 10.86
C GLN A 19 16.01 0.71 11.48
N TRP A 20 15.15 1.17 12.40
CA TRP A 20 14.04 0.39 12.96
C TRP A 20 13.19 -0.25 11.85
N TYR A 21 12.78 0.53 10.86
CA TYR A 21 12.02 0.06 9.72
C TYR A 21 12.76 -1.03 8.93
N THR A 22 14.03 -0.80 8.64
CA THR A 22 14.88 -1.76 7.90
C THR A 22 15.08 -3.05 8.69
N ASP A 23 15.29 -2.93 10.00
CA ASP A 23 15.45 -4.09 10.88
C ASP A 23 14.20 -4.97 10.89
N ILE A 24 13.00 -4.36 10.97
CA ILE A 24 11.75 -5.12 10.87
C ILE A 24 11.64 -5.84 9.53
N CYS A 25 11.90 -5.15 8.41
CA CYS A 25 11.84 -5.78 7.08
C CYS A 25 12.70 -7.04 6.98
N LYS A 26 13.87 -7.04 7.61
CA LYS A 26 14.80 -8.17 7.61
C LYS A 26 14.48 -9.23 8.66
N LYS A 27 14.25 -8.82 9.91
CA LYS A 27 14.09 -9.74 11.04
C LYS A 27 12.73 -10.41 11.09
N ALA A 28 11.68 -9.76 10.60
CA ALA A 28 10.39 -10.39 10.34
C ALA A 28 10.37 -11.27 9.09
N GLU A 29 11.52 -11.43 8.43
CA GLU A 29 11.69 -12.26 7.23
C GLU A 29 10.82 -11.82 6.03
N LEU A 30 10.62 -10.51 5.86
CA LEU A 30 9.82 -9.98 4.76
C LEU A 30 10.62 -9.88 3.46
N ILE A 31 11.89 -9.45 3.56
CA ILE A 31 12.78 -9.25 2.41
C ILE A 31 14.20 -9.74 2.67
N ASP A 32 14.92 -9.89 1.58
CA ASP A 32 16.39 -9.93 1.57
C ASP A 32 16.91 -9.10 0.41
N TYR A 33 18.19 -8.71 0.46
CA TYR A 33 18.82 -7.98 -0.62
C TYR A 33 19.32 -8.94 -1.70
N SER A 34 19.03 -8.62 -2.96
CA SER A 34 19.60 -9.38 -4.07
C SER A 34 21.04 -8.93 -4.38
N SER A 35 21.72 -9.69 -5.22
CA SER A 35 23.05 -9.31 -5.75
C SER A 35 23.00 -8.08 -6.65
N VAL A 36 21.85 -7.71 -7.16
CA VAL A 36 21.65 -6.48 -7.96
C VAL A 36 21.18 -5.35 -7.05
N LYS A 37 22.01 -4.31 -6.92
CA LYS A 37 21.71 -3.18 -6.04
C LYS A 37 20.35 -2.54 -6.32
N GLY A 38 19.53 -2.41 -5.29
CA GLY A 38 18.21 -1.78 -5.35
C GLY A 38 17.08 -2.72 -5.76
N PHE A 39 17.39 -4.00 -6.02
CA PHE A 39 16.43 -5.07 -6.24
C PHE A 39 16.34 -5.93 -4.97
N MET A 40 15.14 -6.26 -4.57
CA MET A 40 14.89 -6.98 -3.32
C MET A 40 14.21 -8.31 -3.58
N ILE A 41 14.60 -9.30 -2.78
CA ILE A 41 13.90 -10.57 -2.73
C ILE A 41 12.77 -10.43 -1.73
N LEU A 42 11.51 -10.62 -2.15
CA LEU A 42 10.42 -10.84 -1.22
C LEU A 42 10.51 -12.27 -0.70
N ARG A 43 10.78 -12.41 0.60
CA ARG A 43 10.83 -13.72 1.23
C ARG A 43 9.42 -14.31 1.38
N PRO A 44 9.28 -15.61 1.61
CA PRO A 44 7.96 -16.26 1.65
C PRO A 44 6.95 -15.57 2.57
N TYR A 45 7.36 -15.11 3.75
CA TYR A 45 6.46 -14.42 4.68
C TYR A 45 6.01 -13.04 4.16
N GLY A 46 6.95 -12.27 3.60
CA GLY A 46 6.62 -10.99 2.97
C GLY A 46 5.76 -11.15 1.73
N TYR A 47 6.02 -12.17 0.91
CA TYR A 47 5.22 -12.44 -0.28
C TYR A 47 3.81 -12.92 0.07
N ALA A 48 3.65 -13.73 1.15
CA ALA A 48 2.34 -14.16 1.62
C ALA A 48 1.46 -12.99 2.11
N ILE A 49 2.05 -11.93 2.66
CA ILE A 49 1.31 -10.68 2.95
C ILE A 49 0.80 -10.07 1.64
N TRP A 50 1.65 -10.00 0.61
CA TRP A 50 1.27 -9.49 -0.71
C TRP A 50 0.18 -10.33 -1.36
N GLU A 51 0.24 -11.67 -1.28
CA GLU A 51 -0.82 -12.56 -1.77
C GLU A 51 -2.17 -12.30 -1.08
N ASN A 52 -2.18 -12.04 0.22
CA ASN A 52 -3.41 -11.66 0.92
C ASN A 52 -3.95 -10.29 0.47
N ILE A 53 -3.08 -9.29 0.27
CA ILE A 53 -3.45 -7.99 -0.30
C ILE A 53 -4.05 -8.21 -1.70
N GLN A 54 -3.36 -8.96 -2.55
CA GLN A 54 -3.81 -9.26 -3.91
C GLN A 54 -5.16 -9.96 -3.90
N ARG A 55 -5.34 -11.00 -3.11
CA ARG A 55 -6.59 -11.76 -3.02
C ARG A 55 -7.78 -10.88 -2.64
N ILE A 56 -7.63 -9.99 -1.67
CA ILE A 56 -8.71 -9.11 -1.20
C ILE A 56 -9.03 -8.06 -2.26
N MET A 57 -8.03 -7.36 -2.78
CA MET A 57 -8.24 -6.30 -3.78
C MET A 57 -8.76 -6.85 -5.10
N ASP A 58 -8.21 -7.96 -5.59
CA ASP A 58 -8.66 -8.60 -6.83
C ASP A 58 -10.14 -9.03 -6.74
N GLY A 59 -10.57 -9.47 -5.55
CA GLY A 59 -11.96 -9.73 -5.26
C GLY A 59 -12.86 -8.50 -5.43
N GLU A 60 -12.41 -7.32 -4.97
CA GLU A 60 -13.18 -6.08 -5.13
C GLU A 60 -13.21 -5.62 -6.60
N PHE A 61 -12.10 -5.71 -7.33
CA PHE A 61 -12.07 -5.39 -8.77
C PHE A 61 -13.01 -6.28 -9.58
N LYS A 62 -13.07 -7.57 -9.30
CA LYS A 62 -13.99 -8.49 -9.97
C LYS A 62 -15.46 -8.20 -9.69
N LYS A 63 -15.80 -7.72 -8.48
CA LYS A 63 -17.18 -7.30 -8.16
C LYS A 63 -17.64 -6.14 -9.04
N THR A 64 -16.72 -5.31 -9.51
CA THR A 64 -17.00 -4.15 -10.37
C THR A 64 -16.77 -4.44 -11.86
N GLY A 65 -16.59 -5.73 -12.23
CA GLY A 65 -16.52 -6.19 -13.61
C GLY A 65 -15.14 -6.13 -14.25
N HIS A 66 -14.08 -5.88 -13.48
CA HIS A 66 -12.71 -5.83 -14.01
C HIS A 66 -12.17 -7.24 -14.28
N GLU A 67 -11.40 -7.34 -15.35
CA GLU A 67 -10.77 -8.59 -15.79
C GLU A 67 -9.25 -8.47 -15.75
N ASN A 68 -8.58 -9.51 -15.26
CA ASN A 68 -7.13 -9.55 -15.23
C ASN A 68 -6.56 -9.90 -16.60
N VAL A 69 -5.54 -9.17 -17.01
CA VAL A 69 -4.76 -9.40 -18.24
C VAL A 69 -3.27 -9.49 -17.91
N ALA A 70 -2.48 -9.93 -18.87
CA ALA A 70 -1.03 -9.90 -18.79
C ALA A 70 -0.45 -9.22 -20.03
N MET A 71 0.14 -8.05 -19.86
CA MET A 71 0.86 -7.34 -20.92
C MET A 71 2.34 -7.72 -20.92
N PRO A 72 3.02 -7.67 -22.08
CA PRO A 72 4.46 -7.89 -22.15
C PRO A 72 5.26 -6.93 -21.27
N ALA A 73 6.35 -7.41 -20.72
CA ALA A 73 7.22 -6.60 -19.86
C ALA A 73 8.06 -5.56 -20.60
N LEU A 74 8.29 -5.76 -21.92
CA LEU A 74 9.16 -4.93 -22.73
C LEU A 74 8.34 -4.06 -23.68
N ILE A 75 8.68 -2.78 -23.73
CA ILE A 75 8.03 -1.75 -24.55
C ILE A 75 9.05 -1.24 -25.58
N PRO A 76 8.74 -1.25 -26.89
CA PRO A 76 9.59 -0.62 -27.89
C PRO A 76 9.76 0.89 -27.63
N GLU A 77 10.97 1.41 -27.81
CA GLU A 77 11.26 2.83 -27.61
C GLU A 77 10.39 3.72 -28.50
N SER A 78 10.11 3.31 -29.73
CA SER A 78 9.24 4.01 -30.67
C SER A 78 7.80 4.15 -30.14
N LEU A 79 7.31 3.09 -29.50
CA LEU A 79 5.98 3.11 -28.89
C LEU A 79 5.94 4.06 -27.68
N LEU A 80 6.96 4.01 -26.83
CA LEU A 80 7.06 4.86 -25.65
C LEU A 80 7.11 6.35 -26.01
N LYS A 81 7.72 6.70 -27.14
CA LYS A 81 7.89 8.08 -27.62
C LYS A 81 6.63 8.73 -28.19
N LYS A 82 5.56 7.99 -28.43
CA LYS A 82 4.33 8.55 -28.99
C LYS A 82 3.64 9.54 -28.06
N GLU A 83 3.81 9.40 -26.73
CA GLU A 83 3.30 10.33 -25.74
C GLU A 83 4.47 11.03 -25.02
N GLY A 84 4.69 12.31 -25.34
CA GLY A 84 5.88 13.04 -24.89
C GLY A 84 5.93 13.37 -23.40
N GLU A 85 4.78 13.61 -22.77
CA GLU A 85 4.75 13.92 -21.33
C GLU A 85 5.12 12.70 -20.48
N LEU A 86 4.61 11.52 -20.85
CA LEU A 86 4.95 10.26 -20.18
C LEU A 86 6.45 9.94 -20.34
N VAL A 87 6.98 10.11 -21.54
CA VAL A 87 8.41 9.89 -21.82
C VAL A 87 9.27 10.81 -20.97
N ASN A 88 8.96 12.10 -20.91
CA ASN A 88 9.72 13.08 -20.15
C ASN A 88 9.68 12.77 -18.66
N GLY A 89 8.55 12.30 -18.15
CA GLY A 89 8.37 11.91 -16.74
C GLY A 89 9.23 10.70 -16.34
N PHE A 90 9.34 9.70 -17.22
CA PHE A 90 10.03 8.43 -16.90
C PHE A 90 11.41 8.26 -17.53
N ALA A 91 11.82 9.10 -18.48
CA ALA A 91 13.08 8.93 -19.22
C ALA A 91 14.32 8.70 -18.31
N PRO A 92 14.48 9.35 -17.16
CA PRO A 92 15.64 9.12 -16.29
C PRO A 92 15.63 7.78 -15.56
N GLU A 93 14.47 7.11 -15.49
CA GLU A 93 14.24 5.91 -14.67
C GLU A 93 14.01 4.64 -15.49
N VAL A 94 14.11 4.71 -16.81
CA VAL A 94 13.91 3.54 -17.68
C VAL A 94 15.12 2.62 -17.68
N ALA A 95 14.88 1.33 -17.47
CA ALA A 95 15.87 0.27 -17.73
C ALA A 95 15.76 -0.18 -19.18
N TRP A 96 16.87 -0.15 -19.92
CA TRP A 96 16.91 -0.47 -21.36
C TRP A 96 17.50 -1.85 -21.64
N VAL A 97 16.80 -2.63 -22.47
CA VAL A 97 17.28 -3.87 -23.05
C VAL A 97 17.78 -3.55 -24.46
N THR A 98 19.07 -3.83 -24.72
CA THR A 98 19.73 -3.47 -25.96
C THR A 98 20.22 -4.70 -26.77
N MET A 99 20.16 -5.89 -26.15
CA MET A 99 20.56 -7.15 -26.77
C MET A 99 19.52 -8.23 -26.55
N GLY A 100 19.30 -9.07 -27.55
CA GLY A 100 18.50 -10.30 -27.46
C GLY A 100 19.43 -11.50 -27.76
N GLY A 101 19.73 -12.30 -26.75
CA GLY A 101 20.80 -13.30 -26.85
C GLY A 101 22.14 -12.63 -27.06
N SER A 102 22.84 -12.98 -28.17
CA SER A 102 24.12 -12.38 -28.56
C SER A 102 23.97 -11.20 -29.53
N ASP A 103 22.78 -10.96 -30.04
CA ASP A 103 22.51 -9.99 -31.08
C ASP A 103 22.10 -8.65 -30.53
N LYS A 104 22.62 -7.56 -31.07
CA LYS A 104 22.20 -6.22 -30.80
C LYS A 104 20.81 -6.00 -31.41
N LEU A 105 19.86 -5.49 -30.61
CA LEU A 105 18.56 -5.14 -31.12
C LEU A 105 18.62 -3.93 -32.06
N GLU A 106 17.81 -3.93 -33.13
CA GLU A 106 17.66 -2.79 -34.05
C GLU A 106 17.09 -1.58 -33.30
N GLU A 107 16.14 -1.82 -32.39
CA GLU A 107 15.52 -0.85 -31.50
C GLU A 107 15.68 -1.33 -30.05
N ARG A 108 16.05 -0.43 -29.14
CA ARG A 108 16.10 -0.76 -27.72
C ARG A 108 14.70 -0.87 -27.13
N LEU A 109 14.55 -1.74 -26.13
CA LEU A 109 13.29 -1.98 -25.45
C LEU A 109 13.38 -1.48 -24.01
N ALA A 110 12.35 -0.77 -23.56
CA ALA A 110 12.21 -0.39 -22.17
C ALA A 110 11.61 -1.54 -21.37
N PHE A 111 12.22 -1.90 -20.23
CA PHE A 111 11.45 -2.66 -19.25
C PHE A 111 10.39 -1.72 -18.67
N ARG A 112 9.12 -2.14 -18.71
CA ARG A 112 7.96 -1.28 -18.36
C ARG A 112 8.15 -0.55 -17.02
N PRO A 113 8.14 0.79 -16.99
CA PRO A 113 8.03 1.58 -15.77
C PRO A 113 6.57 1.79 -15.37
N THR A 114 5.69 1.67 -16.32
CA THR A 114 4.22 1.66 -16.28
C THR A 114 3.70 1.20 -17.64
N SER A 115 2.43 0.90 -17.83
CA SER A 115 1.96 0.17 -19.01
C SER A 115 0.92 0.91 -19.87
N GLU A 116 0.64 2.20 -19.62
CA GLU A 116 -0.35 2.98 -20.40
C GLU A 116 -0.14 2.82 -21.90
N THR A 117 1.10 2.90 -22.35
CA THR A 117 1.45 2.82 -23.77
C THR A 117 1.12 1.45 -24.37
N MET A 118 1.40 0.38 -23.63
CA MET A 118 1.09 -0.99 -24.08
C MET A 118 -0.42 -1.24 -24.15
N PHE A 119 -1.19 -0.73 -23.18
CA PHE A 119 -2.64 -0.82 -23.23
C PHE A 119 -3.21 -0.05 -24.41
N CYS A 120 -2.73 1.16 -24.67
CA CYS A 120 -3.16 1.94 -25.83
C CYS A 120 -2.84 1.25 -27.16
N ASP A 121 -1.64 0.68 -27.29
CA ASP A 121 -1.27 -0.09 -28.47
C ASP A 121 -2.18 -1.29 -28.68
N HIS A 122 -2.47 -2.04 -27.62
CA HIS A 122 -3.41 -3.16 -27.69
C HIS A 122 -4.81 -2.68 -28.09
N TRP A 123 -5.36 -1.65 -27.46
CA TRP A 123 -6.69 -1.15 -27.73
C TRP A 123 -6.83 -0.57 -29.14
N SER A 124 -5.78 0.06 -29.70
CA SER A 124 -5.81 0.53 -31.08
C SER A 124 -6.02 -0.59 -32.10
N ASN A 125 -5.65 -1.83 -31.74
CA ASN A 125 -5.83 -3.02 -32.57
C ASN A 125 -7.16 -3.73 -32.38
N VAL A 126 -7.78 -3.63 -31.19
CA VAL A 126 -8.95 -4.46 -30.85
C VAL A 126 -10.26 -3.68 -30.71
N LEU A 127 -10.21 -2.38 -30.39
CA LEU A 127 -11.41 -1.55 -30.24
C LEU A 127 -11.93 -1.13 -31.62
N GLN A 128 -13.21 -1.38 -31.88
CA GLN A 128 -13.87 -1.06 -33.14
C GLN A 128 -15.18 -0.29 -32.97
N THR A 129 -15.95 -0.60 -31.93
CA THR A 129 -17.29 -0.09 -31.74
C THR A 129 -17.58 0.19 -30.27
N TYR A 130 -18.46 1.17 -30.02
CA TYR A 130 -18.95 1.52 -28.69
C TYR A 130 -19.49 0.33 -27.89
N ARG A 131 -19.94 -0.75 -28.58
CA ARG A 131 -20.46 -1.96 -27.92
C ARG A 131 -19.41 -2.75 -27.14
N GLN A 132 -18.13 -2.49 -27.41
CA GLN A 132 -17.01 -3.12 -26.69
C GLN A 132 -16.61 -2.35 -25.43
N LEU A 133 -17.16 -1.14 -25.25
CA LEU A 133 -16.88 -0.26 -24.10
C LEU A 133 -17.90 -0.47 -22.96
N PRO A 134 -17.50 -0.32 -21.70
CA PRO A 134 -16.12 -0.06 -21.28
C PRO A 134 -15.24 -1.33 -21.35
N MET A 135 -13.93 -1.14 -21.55
CA MET A 135 -12.93 -2.19 -21.32
C MET A 135 -12.25 -1.93 -19.98
N LEU A 136 -12.40 -2.88 -19.05
CA LEU A 136 -12.01 -2.74 -17.65
C LEU A 136 -10.92 -3.77 -17.32
N TYR A 137 -9.65 -3.38 -17.53
CA TYR A 137 -8.53 -4.28 -17.35
C TYR A 137 -7.70 -3.96 -16.12
N ASN A 138 -7.15 -5.00 -15.52
CA ASN A 138 -6.19 -4.92 -14.44
C ASN A 138 -5.06 -5.92 -14.68
N GLN A 139 -3.83 -5.61 -14.28
CA GLN A 139 -2.77 -6.61 -14.23
C GLN A 139 -2.01 -6.56 -12.91
N TRP A 140 -1.63 -7.74 -12.45
CA TRP A 140 -0.71 -7.95 -11.34
C TRP A 140 0.66 -8.27 -11.93
N CYS A 141 1.64 -7.40 -11.71
CA CYS A 141 2.94 -7.56 -12.32
C CYS A 141 4.03 -6.82 -11.54
N SER A 142 5.27 -6.95 -11.97
CA SER A 142 6.36 -6.07 -11.54
C SER A 142 6.63 -5.00 -12.59
N VAL A 143 7.20 -3.89 -12.15
CA VAL A 143 7.74 -2.81 -12.98
C VAL A 143 9.13 -2.43 -12.49
N ILE A 144 9.92 -1.83 -13.40
CA ILE A 144 11.26 -1.36 -13.08
C ILE A 144 11.34 0.15 -13.26
N ARG A 145 11.76 0.85 -12.21
CA ARG A 145 12.11 2.27 -12.19
C ARG A 145 13.49 2.41 -11.60
N TRP A 146 14.45 2.92 -12.38
CA TRP A 146 15.88 2.94 -12.01
C TRP A 146 16.19 4.03 -10.99
N GLU A 147 15.65 3.86 -9.80
CA GLU A 147 15.76 4.77 -8.67
C GLU A 147 17.22 4.90 -8.18
N LYS A 148 17.62 6.13 -7.84
CA LYS A 148 18.95 6.41 -7.29
C LYS A 148 19.08 5.96 -5.83
N THR A 149 18.04 6.23 -5.03
CA THR A 149 17.97 5.88 -3.62
C THR A 149 16.85 4.88 -3.39
N THR A 150 17.16 3.77 -2.72
CA THR A 150 16.21 2.69 -2.49
C THR A 150 15.98 2.44 -1.00
N ARG A 151 14.77 2.02 -0.66
CA ARG A 151 14.37 1.57 0.68
C ARG A 151 13.33 0.45 0.51
N PRO A 152 13.43 -0.66 1.25
CA PRO A 152 12.50 -1.78 1.14
C PRO A 152 11.03 -1.33 1.11
N PHE A 153 10.24 -1.88 0.20
CA PHE A 153 8.83 -1.60 -0.06
C PHE A 153 8.50 -0.15 -0.47
N LEU A 154 9.17 0.85 0.08
CA LEU A 154 8.83 2.26 -0.16
C LEU A 154 9.34 2.77 -1.50
N ARG A 155 10.55 2.37 -1.86
CA ARG A 155 11.21 2.77 -3.11
C ARG A 155 12.27 1.73 -3.46
N SER A 156 12.00 0.88 -4.44
CA SER A 156 12.92 -0.12 -4.98
C SER A 156 12.95 -0.05 -6.50
N ARG A 157 14.01 -0.55 -7.11
CA ARG A 157 14.15 -0.51 -8.57
C ARG A 157 13.17 -1.42 -9.28
N GLU A 158 12.86 -2.56 -8.69
CA GLU A 158 11.75 -3.41 -9.06
C GLU A 158 10.79 -3.52 -7.89
N PHE A 159 9.50 -3.44 -8.17
CA PHE A 159 8.45 -3.63 -7.18
C PHE A 159 7.22 -4.30 -7.82
N TRP A 160 6.47 -5.01 -7.02
CA TRP A 160 5.20 -5.60 -7.41
C TRP A 160 4.07 -4.62 -7.16
N TRP A 161 3.16 -4.62 -8.08
CA TRP A 161 1.99 -3.77 -8.00
C TRP A 161 0.78 -4.38 -8.72
N GLN A 162 -0.31 -3.70 -8.61
CA GLN A 162 -1.47 -3.78 -9.46
C GLN A 162 -1.56 -2.47 -10.24
N GLU A 163 -1.83 -2.56 -11.51
CA GLU A 163 -2.19 -1.44 -12.36
C GLU A 163 -3.48 -1.76 -13.12
N GLY A 164 -4.50 -0.93 -12.88
CA GLY A 164 -5.72 -0.96 -13.66
C GLY A 164 -5.65 0.04 -14.81
N HIS A 165 -6.17 -0.37 -15.96
CA HIS A 165 -6.26 0.46 -17.16
C HIS A 165 -7.62 0.24 -17.79
N THR A 166 -8.38 1.33 -17.99
CA THR A 166 -9.74 1.25 -18.50
C THR A 166 -9.98 2.29 -19.58
N ILE A 167 -10.89 1.98 -20.50
CA ILE A 167 -11.37 2.92 -21.51
C ILE A 167 -12.88 2.91 -21.54
N HIS A 168 -13.47 4.09 -21.75
CA HIS A 168 -14.90 4.36 -21.64
C HIS A 168 -15.44 5.16 -22.83
N GLU A 169 -16.74 5.04 -23.09
CA GLU A 169 -17.41 5.79 -24.16
C GLU A 169 -17.44 7.30 -23.85
N THR A 170 -17.63 7.67 -22.56
CA THR A 170 -17.80 9.07 -22.16
C THR A 170 -16.82 9.48 -21.06
N ALA A 171 -16.61 10.81 -20.94
CA ALA A 171 -15.79 11.39 -19.88
C ALA A 171 -16.40 11.13 -18.50
N GLU A 172 -17.72 11.20 -18.40
CA GLU A 172 -18.46 10.98 -17.15
C GLU A 172 -18.24 9.54 -16.63
N GLU A 173 -18.29 8.54 -17.52
CA GLU A 173 -18.02 7.14 -17.16
C GLU A 173 -16.59 6.96 -16.67
N ALA A 174 -15.62 7.55 -17.37
CA ALA A 174 -14.20 7.49 -16.97
C ALA A 174 -13.93 8.19 -15.64
N MET A 175 -14.58 9.34 -15.39
CA MET A 175 -14.48 10.03 -14.10
C MET A 175 -15.10 9.21 -12.97
N ALA A 176 -16.25 8.58 -13.21
CA ALA A 176 -16.92 7.71 -12.24
C ALA A 176 -16.02 6.49 -11.90
N GLU A 177 -15.34 5.89 -12.90
CA GLU A 177 -14.37 4.83 -12.69
C GLU A 177 -13.16 5.30 -11.88
N THR A 178 -12.63 6.49 -12.18
CA THR A 178 -11.52 7.09 -11.44
C THR A 178 -11.86 7.25 -9.95
N GLU A 179 -13.05 7.73 -9.64
CA GLU A 179 -13.54 7.89 -8.26
C GLU A 179 -13.81 6.54 -7.60
N GLN A 180 -14.43 5.60 -8.32
CA GLN A 180 -14.71 4.25 -7.82
C GLN A 180 -13.43 3.55 -7.33
N GLN A 181 -12.35 3.63 -8.10
CA GLN A 181 -11.10 2.98 -7.74
C GLN A 181 -10.37 3.70 -6.59
N LEU A 182 -10.45 5.03 -6.52
CA LEU A 182 -9.97 5.77 -5.36
C LEU A 182 -10.68 5.33 -4.06
N ASN A 183 -12.00 5.18 -4.13
CA ASN A 183 -12.81 4.73 -2.99
C ASN A 183 -12.48 3.26 -2.63
N CYS A 184 -12.30 2.40 -3.63
CA CYS A 184 -11.89 1.01 -3.42
C CYS A 184 -10.56 0.93 -2.63
N TYR A 185 -9.57 1.76 -2.98
CA TYR A 185 -8.30 1.82 -2.25
C TYR A 185 -8.46 2.35 -0.83
N ALA A 186 -9.27 3.39 -0.63
CA ALA A 186 -9.51 3.95 0.69
C ALA A 186 -10.25 2.95 1.61
N ASP A 187 -11.25 2.26 1.08
CA ASP A 187 -11.98 1.22 1.81
C ASP A 187 -11.08 0.03 2.12
N PHE A 188 -10.24 -0.39 1.18
CA PHE A 188 -9.24 -1.44 1.42
C PHE A 188 -8.26 -1.06 2.53
N CYS A 189 -7.76 0.18 2.55
CA CYS A 189 -6.88 0.64 3.63
C CYS A 189 -7.58 0.60 4.99
N ARG A 190 -8.86 1.02 5.07
CA ARG A 190 -9.66 0.94 6.29
C ARG A 190 -9.91 -0.51 6.73
N ASP A 191 -10.45 -1.33 5.83
CA ASP A 191 -11.06 -2.62 6.18
C ASP A 191 -10.04 -3.77 6.24
N ALA A 192 -8.94 -3.68 5.47
CA ALA A 192 -7.93 -4.72 5.44
C ALA A 192 -6.61 -4.32 6.12
N LEU A 193 -6.20 -3.05 6.00
CA LEU A 193 -4.93 -2.57 6.55
C LEU A 193 -5.08 -1.82 7.88
N ALA A 194 -6.31 -1.61 8.37
CA ALA A 194 -6.60 -0.80 9.55
C ALA A 194 -5.94 0.60 9.49
N MET A 195 -5.93 1.22 8.32
CA MET A 195 -5.27 2.49 8.04
C MET A 195 -6.27 3.56 7.57
N PRO A 196 -6.40 4.67 8.28
CA PRO A 196 -7.12 5.85 7.79
C PRO A 196 -6.30 6.55 6.70
N VAL A 197 -6.98 7.13 5.72
CA VAL A 197 -6.35 7.87 4.61
C VAL A 197 -7.08 9.17 4.32
N VAL A 198 -6.35 10.17 3.81
CA VAL A 198 -6.92 11.39 3.25
C VAL A 198 -7.08 11.21 1.74
N LYS A 199 -8.32 11.28 1.24
CA LYS A 199 -8.62 11.27 -0.19
C LYS A 199 -8.57 12.69 -0.74
N GLY A 200 -7.87 12.88 -1.86
CA GLY A 200 -7.79 14.19 -2.47
C GLY A 200 -7.30 14.16 -3.90
N ARG A 201 -7.36 15.34 -4.54
CA ARG A 201 -6.82 15.60 -5.87
C ARG A 201 -5.41 16.19 -5.74
N LYS A 202 -4.48 15.72 -6.55
CA LYS A 202 -3.15 16.31 -6.68
C LYS A 202 -3.22 17.67 -7.37
N THR A 203 -2.27 18.54 -7.04
CA THR A 203 -2.05 19.77 -7.82
C THR A 203 -1.56 19.45 -9.22
N ASP A 204 -1.65 20.40 -10.14
CA ASP A 204 -1.14 20.22 -11.50
C ASP A 204 0.36 19.92 -11.56
N LYS A 205 1.11 20.38 -10.57
CA LYS A 205 2.55 20.08 -10.42
C LYS A 205 2.81 18.62 -10.00
N GLU A 206 1.97 18.06 -9.13
CA GLU A 206 2.17 16.74 -8.52
C GLU A 206 1.35 15.63 -9.21
N LYS A 207 0.54 15.97 -10.22
CA LYS A 207 -0.24 14.99 -10.97
C LYS A 207 0.68 14.07 -11.81
N PHE A 208 0.19 12.89 -12.12
CA PHE A 208 0.86 11.93 -12.99
C PHE A 208 1.08 12.53 -14.39
N ALA A 209 2.24 12.25 -14.98
CA ALA A 209 2.61 12.76 -16.30
C ALA A 209 1.61 12.29 -17.37
N GLY A 210 1.05 13.21 -18.15
CA GLY A 210 0.03 12.94 -19.15
C GLY A 210 -1.42 12.90 -18.63
N ALA A 211 -1.66 12.81 -17.32
CA ALA A 211 -3.00 12.83 -16.77
C ALA A 211 -3.62 14.24 -16.77
N GLU A 212 -4.93 14.34 -16.99
CA GLU A 212 -5.69 15.57 -16.76
C GLU A 212 -5.94 15.80 -15.26
N ALA A 213 -6.21 14.73 -14.52
CA ALA A 213 -6.36 14.76 -13.08
C ALA A 213 -5.77 13.50 -12.43
N THR A 214 -5.14 13.68 -11.28
CA THR A 214 -4.65 12.61 -10.42
C THR A 214 -5.29 12.72 -9.06
N TYR A 215 -5.90 11.64 -8.61
CA TYR A 215 -6.43 11.48 -7.26
C TYR A 215 -5.52 10.55 -6.47
N THR A 216 -5.50 10.75 -5.15
CA THR A 216 -4.59 10.04 -4.26
C THR A 216 -5.26 9.70 -2.94
N ILE A 217 -4.77 8.66 -2.30
CA ILE A 217 -4.94 8.42 -0.88
C ILE A 217 -3.60 8.66 -0.18
N GLU A 218 -3.61 9.55 0.81
CA GLU A 218 -2.42 9.93 1.59
C GLU A 218 -2.55 9.39 3.01
N SER A 219 -1.53 8.66 3.46
CA SER A 219 -1.45 8.10 4.81
C SER A 219 -0.43 8.85 5.64
N MET A 220 -0.62 8.86 6.95
CA MET A 220 0.36 9.40 7.91
C MET A 220 1.04 8.26 8.66
N MET A 221 2.36 8.25 8.63
CA MET A 221 3.19 7.26 9.33
C MET A 221 3.45 7.67 10.78
N LYS A 222 3.95 6.76 11.62
CA LYS A 222 4.26 7.06 13.03
C LYS A 222 5.31 8.15 13.21
N ASP A 223 6.25 8.29 12.28
CA ASP A 223 7.20 9.41 12.27
C ASP A 223 6.60 10.72 11.73
N ARG A 224 5.28 10.75 11.54
CA ARG A 224 4.50 11.91 11.09
C ARG A 224 4.84 12.40 9.69
N LYS A 225 5.42 11.54 8.85
CA LYS A 225 5.59 11.81 7.43
C LYS A 225 4.44 11.24 6.62
N ALA A 226 4.20 11.87 5.48
CA ALA A 226 3.20 11.45 4.52
C ALA A 226 3.69 10.29 3.66
N LEU A 227 2.80 9.35 3.35
CA LEU A 227 3.03 8.31 2.37
C LEU A 227 1.86 8.24 1.40
N GLN A 228 2.15 8.44 0.11
CA GLN A 228 1.18 8.18 -0.96
C GLN A 228 0.94 6.67 -1.06
N SER A 229 -0.28 6.25 -0.78
CA SER A 229 -0.63 4.83 -0.62
C SER A 229 -1.38 4.24 -1.82
N GLY A 230 -1.87 5.09 -2.72
CA GLY A 230 -2.51 4.68 -3.97
C GLY A 230 -2.91 5.88 -4.78
N THR A 231 -3.05 5.72 -6.09
CA THR A 231 -3.45 6.77 -7.02
C THR A 231 -4.45 6.28 -8.05
N SER A 232 -5.31 7.19 -8.50
CA SER A 232 -6.26 6.98 -9.58
C SER A 232 -6.22 8.18 -10.51
N HIS A 233 -6.04 7.93 -11.81
CA HIS A 233 -5.77 8.94 -12.82
C HIS A 233 -6.88 8.99 -13.86
N TYR A 234 -7.29 10.19 -14.21
CA TYR A 234 -8.14 10.48 -15.37
C TYR A 234 -7.28 11.13 -16.46
N PHE A 235 -7.28 10.55 -17.66
CA PHE A 235 -6.46 11.01 -18.78
C PHE A 235 -7.23 11.79 -19.83
N GLY A 236 -8.56 11.85 -19.74
CA GLY A 236 -9.36 12.32 -20.87
C GLY A 236 -9.19 11.41 -22.08
N ASP A 237 -9.14 11.98 -23.27
CA ASP A 237 -8.89 11.25 -24.51
C ASP A 237 -7.48 11.47 -25.10
N LYS A 238 -6.58 12.05 -24.34
CA LYS A 238 -5.23 12.46 -24.75
C LYS A 238 -4.38 11.28 -25.25
N PHE A 239 -4.31 10.22 -24.45
CA PHE A 239 -3.60 9.00 -24.83
C PHE A 239 -4.28 8.29 -26.01
N SER A 240 -5.60 8.22 -26.00
CA SER A 240 -6.36 7.63 -27.10
C SER A 240 -6.06 8.32 -28.43
N ARG A 241 -5.94 9.63 -28.44
CA ARG A 241 -5.53 10.41 -29.63
C ARG A 241 -4.08 10.15 -30.04
N ALA A 242 -3.14 10.12 -29.07
CA ALA A 242 -1.74 9.92 -29.34
C ALA A 242 -1.43 8.52 -29.93
N TYR A 243 -2.25 7.52 -29.59
CA TYR A 243 -2.08 6.12 -30.01
C TYR A 243 -3.12 5.68 -31.04
N ASP A 244 -3.94 6.60 -31.59
CA ASP A 244 -4.99 6.30 -32.57
C ASP A 244 -6.00 5.23 -32.10
N VAL A 245 -6.32 5.23 -30.81
CA VAL A 245 -7.37 4.37 -30.25
C VAL A 245 -8.70 4.97 -30.59
N THR A 246 -9.46 4.35 -31.51
CA THR A 246 -10.74 4.88 -32.00
C THR A 246 -11.83 3.81 -31.98
N PHE A 247 -13.07 4.27 -31.93
CA PHE A 247 -14.25 3.41 -32.08
C PHE A 247 -15.34 4.10 -32.86
N THR A 248 -16.19 3.32 -33.51
CA THR A 248 -17.40 3.83 -34.13
C THR A 248 -18.47 4.01 -33.05
N GLY A 249 -18.89 5.27 -32.86
CA GLY A 249 -19.89 5.65 -31.89
C GLY A 249 -21.31 5.31 -32.32
N ARG A 250 -22.29 5.63 -31.47
CA ARG A 250 -23.74 5.43 -31.74
C ARG A 250 -24.28 6.26 -32.93
N ASP A 251 -23.56 7.32 -33.23
CA ASP A 251 -23.83 8.23 -34.36
C ASP A 251 -23.12 7.82 -35.65
N ASN A 252 -22.52 6.65 -35.70
CA ASN A 252 -21.67 6.12 -36.79
C ASN A 252 -20.44 6.98 -37.12
N LYS A 253 -19.96 7.81 -36.19
CA LYS A 253 -18.74 8.59 -36.34
C LYS A 253 -17.60 7.97 -35.54
N LEU A 254 -16.36 8.18 -36.00
CA LEU A 254 -15.18 7.82 -35.25
C LEU A 254 -15.04 8.75 -34.05
N GLN A 255 -14.79 8.13 -32.88
CA GLN A 255 -14.62 8.81 -31.62
C GLN A 255 -13.40 8.22 -30.90
N TYR A 256 -12.85 8.97 -29.94
CA TYR A 256 -11.76 8.53 -29.07
C TYR A 256 -12.33 8.20 -27.70
N PRO A 257 -12.00 7.03 -27.10
CA PRO A 257 -12.43 6.70 -25.75
C PRO A 257 -11.70 7.52 -24.70
N PHE A 258 -12.32 7.65 -23.53
CA PHE A 258 -11.76 8.30 -22.35
C PHE A 258 -11.08 7.25 -21.48
N GLN A 259 -9.87 7.56 -21.02
CA GLN A 259 -8.98 6.59 -20.36
C GLN A 259 -8.77 6.90 -18.90
N THR A 260 -8.67 5.83 -18.09
CA THR A 260 -8.21 5.89 -16.71
C THR A 260 -7.05 4.94 -16.48
N SER A 261 -6.22 5.22 -15.48
CA SER A 261 -5.37 4.22 -14.85
C SER A 261 -5.34 4.41 -13.34
N TRP A 262 -5.13 3.34 -12.61
CA TRP A 262 -5.11 3.36 -11.15
C TRP A 262 -4.21 2.25 -10.64
N GLY A 263 -3.50 2.51 -9.52
CA GLY A 263 -2.51 1.58 -9.02
C GLY A 263 -2.16 1.73 -7.55
N THR A 264 -1.78 0.59 -6.99
CA THR A 264 -1.14 0.49 -5.69
C THR A 264 -0.09 -0.63 -5.71
N THR A 265 0.86 -0.57 -4.79
CA THR A 265 2.08 -1.38 -4.85
C THR A 265 2.35 -2.09 -3.54
N THR A 266 3.38 -2.92 -3.51
CA THR A 266 3.97 -3.46 -2.27
C THR A 266 4.39 -2.38 -1.26
N ARG A 267 4.35 -1.08 -1.63
CA ARG A 267 4.48 0.04 -0.68
C ARG A 267 3.48 -0.04 0.47
N LEU A 268 2.31 -0.62 0.25
CA LEU A 268 1.31 -0.83 1.31
C LEU A 268 1.84 -1.70 2.45
N ILE A 269 2.75 -2.65 2.19
CA ILE A 269 3.43 -3.41 3.26
C ILE A 269 4.29 -2.48 4.10
N GLY A 270 5.05 -1.58 3.45
CA GLY A 270 5.81 -0.54 4.15
C GLY A 270 4.92 0.40 4.96
N ALA A 271 3.77 0.77 4.42
CA ALA A 271 2.77 1.56 5.13
C ALA A 271 2.28 0.87 6.41
N VAL A 272 1.95 -0.41 6.34
CA VAL A 272 1.53 -1.22 7.50
C VAL A 272 2.63 -1.28 8.57
N ILE A 273 3.88 -1.50 8.17
CA ILE A 273 5.02 -1.50 9.11
C ILE A 273 5.10 -0.16 9.84
N MET A 274 5.07 0.96 9.11
CA MET A 274 5.23 2.30 9.67
C MET A 274 4.00 2.83 10.40
N THR A 275 2.82 2.25 10.16
CA THR A 275 1.59 2.62 10.84
C THR A 275 1.39 1.83 12.13
N HIS A 276 1.67 0.52 12.14
CA HIS A 276 1.31 -0.37 13.23
C HIS A 276 2.49 -0.95 14.00
N GLY A 277 3.65 -1.13 13.35
CA GLY A 277 4.83 -1.70 13.98
C GLY A 277 5.26 -1.00 15.27
N ASP A 278 5.94 -1.71 16.14
CA ASP A 278 6.46 -1.22 17.42
C ASP A 278 7.92 -1.68 17.65
N ASN A 279 8.46 -1.43 18.82
CA ASN A 279 9.84 -1.82 19.15
C ASN A 279 10.02 -3.35 19.39
N ASN A 280 8.95 -4.13 19.34
CA ASN A 280 8.99 -5.59 19.34
C ASN A 280 8.88 -6.18 17.92
N GLY A 281 8.64 -5.38 16.92
CA GLY A 281 8.59 -5.79 15.53
C GLY A 281 7.31 -5.39 14.77
N LEU A 282 6.95 -6.25 13.84
CA LEU A 282 5.76 -6.09 13.00
C LEU A 282 4.47 -6.27 13.82
N VAL A 283 3.43 -5.53 13.48
CA VAL A 283 2.06 -5.72 13.97
C VAL A 283 1.13 -5.76 12.76
N LEU A 284 0.57 -6.93 12.47
CA LEU A 284 -0.24 -7.11 11.27
C LEU A 284 -1.73 -7.00 11.56
N PRO A 285 -2.45 -6.21 10.75
CA PRO A 285 -3.90 -6.33 10.68
C PRO A 285 -4.29 -7.76 10.30
N PRO A 286 -5.30 -8.35 10.96
CA PRO A 286 -5.66 -9.75 10.76
C PRO A 286 -5.99 -10.14 9.32
N ALA A 287 -6.59 -9.23 8.54
CA ALA A 287 -6.99 -9.51 7.17
C ALA A 287 -5.82 -9.90 6.27
N ILE A 288 -4.66 -9.28 6.44
CA ILE A 288 -3.47 -9.50 5.61
C ILE A 288 -2.42 -10.40 6.26
N ALA A 289 -2.56 -10.75 7.54
CA ALA A 289 -1.60 -11.60 8.24
C ALA A 289 -1.53 -13.01 7.61
N PRO A 290 -0.35 -13.49 7.19
CA PRO A 290 -0.20 -14.86 6.70
C PRO A 290 -0.58 -15.90 7.75
N ILE A 291 -0.30 -15.59 9.01
CA ILE A 291 -0.68 -16.35 10.19
C ILE A 291 -1.53 -15.41 11.05
N GLN A 292 -2.83 -15.71 11.18
CA GLN A 292 -3.73 -14.94 12.05
C GLN A 292 -3.62 -15.38 13.50
N VAL A 293 -3.40 -16.68 13.67
CA VAL A 293 -3.29 -17.32 14.97
C VAL A 293 -2.12 -18.30 14.98
N VAL A 294 -1.25 -18.16 15.95
CA VAL A 294 -0.24 -19.19 16.22
C VAL A 294 -0.60 -19.95 17.49
N VAL A 295 -0.60 -21.26 17.43
CA VAL A 295 -0.82 -22.17 18.58
C VAL A 295 0.54 -22.66 19.08
N ILE A 296 0.84 -22.40 20.34
CA ILE A 296 2.12 -22.74 20.97
C ILE A 296 1.85 -23.67 22.15
N PRO A 297 2.22 -24.96 22.05
CA PRO A 297 2.18 -25.88 23.17
C PRO A 297 3.30 -25.52 24.17
N VAL A 298 2.91 -25.23 25.41
CA VAL A 298 3.83 -24.99 26.52
C VAL A 298 4.08 -26.33 27.24
N ALA A 299 5.33 -26.72 27.35
CA ALA A 299 5.71 -28.07 27.83
C ALA A 299 5.12 -29.20 26.97
N ALA A 300 5.38 -29.13 25.67
CA ALA A 300 4.84 -30.07 24.63
C ALA A 300 5.15 -31.57 24.95
N HIS A 301 6.18 -31.85 25.73
CA HIS A 301 6.53 -33.21 26.19
C HIS A 301 5.57 -33.79 27.22
N LYS A 302 4.68 -32.99 27.82
CA LYS A 302 3.70 -33.49 28.79
C LYS A 302 2.52 -34.13 28.06
N PRO A 303 1.93 -35.21 28.61
CA PRO A 303 0.83 -35.93 28.00
C PRO A 303 -0.37 -35.02 27.64
N GLY A 304 -0.91 -35.16 26.44
CA GLY A 304 -2.11 -34.48 25.98
C GLY A 304 -1.92 -33.04 25.49
N VAL A 305 -0.76 -32.41 25.74
CA VAL A 305 -0.54 -31.01 25.38
C VAL A 305 -0.43 -30.81 23.87
N LEU A 306 0.36 -31.65 23.21
CA LEU A 306 0.56 -31.56 21.76
C LEU A 306 -0.71 -31.94 20.97
N GLU A 307 -1.41 -32.96 21.45
CA GLU A 307 -2.68 -33.39 20.89
C GLU A 307 -3.75 -32.28 20.96
N ALA A 308 -3.85 -31.64 22.13
CA ALA A 308 -4.78 -30.52 22.32
C ALA A 308 -4.42 -29.31 21.45
N ALA A 309 -3.12 -29.01 21.33
CA ALA A 309 -2.66 -27.92 20.44
C ALA A 309 -3.00 -28.22 18.95
N ALA A 310 -2.84 -29.45 18.52
CA ALA A 310 -3.21 -29.90 17.16
C ALA A 310 -4.72 -29.84 16.94
N GLU A 311 -5.52 -30.23 17.93
CA GLU A 311 -6.99 -30.12 17.88
C GLU A 311 -7.42 -28.64 17.77
N ILE A 312 -6.87 -27.73 18.57
CA ILE A 312 -7.14 -26.29 18.51
C ILE A 312 -6.83 -25.77 17.11
N LYS A 313 -5.66 -26.11 16.53
CA LYS A 313 -5.31 -25.73 15.17
C LYS A 313 -6.40 -26.18 14.18
N THR A 314 -6.76 -27.44 14.19
CA THR A 314 -7.75 -28.01 13.29
C THR A 314 -9.11 -27.30 13.40
N ARG A 315 -9.57 -27.05 14.60
CA ARG A 315 -10.83 -26.35 14.86
C ARG A 315 -10.83 -24.92 14.32
N LEU A 316 -9.75 -24.16 14.58
CA LEU A 316 -9.63 -22.79 14.11
C LEU A 316 -9.47 -22.72 12.57
N GLU A 317 -8.77 -23.67 11.95
CA GLU A 317 -8.71 -23.78 10.48
C GLU A 317 -10.07 -24.09 9.87
N ALA A 318 -10.84 -24.98 10.49
CA ALA A 318 -12.21 -25.28 10.07
C ALA A 318 -13.16 -24.06 10.19
N ALA A 319 -12.86 -23.13 11.09
CA ALA A 319 -13.54 -21.83 11.20
C ALA A 319 -13.06 -20.78 10.16
N GLY A 320 -12.17 -21.17 9.22
CA GLY A 320 -11.69 -20.31 8.13
C GLY A 320 -10.48 -19.43 8.49
N LEU A 321 -9.82 -19.69 9.62
CA LEU A 321 -8.65 -18.92 10.06
C LEU A 321 -7.34 -19.50 9.50
N ARG A 322 -6.36 -18.65 9.27
CA ARG A 322 -4.98 -19.03 8.91
C ARG A 322 -4.20 -19.29 10.20
N VAL A 323 -3.96 -20.56 10.50
CA VAL A 323 -3.41 -21.01 11.77
C VAL A 323 -2.08 -21.72 11.58
N LYS A 324 -1.13 -21.44 12.44
CA LYS A 324 0.13 -22.20 12.55
C LYS A 324 0.21 -22.86 13.91
N LEU A 325 0.55 -24.14 13.95
CA LEU A 325 1.04 -24.83 15.14
C LEU A 325 2.56 -24.78 15.14
N ASP A 326 3.17 -24.30 16.22
CA ASP A 326 4.61 -24.41 16.41
C ASP A 326 4.94 -25.50 17.43
N ASP A 327 5.15 -26.69 16.91
CA ASP A 327 5.54 -27.89 17.65
C ASP A 327 7.05 -28.14 17.64
N SER A 328 7.85 -27.17 17.16
CA SER A 328 9.31 -27.25 17.18
C SER A 328 9.84 -27.39 18.61
N ASP A 329 11.11 -27.76 18.72
CA ASP A 329 11.85 -27.94 20.00
C ASP A 329 12.38 -26.64 20.59
N ASN A 330 12.12 -25.48 19.94
CA ASN A 330 12.47 -24.17 20.48
C ASN A 330 11.71 -23.90 21.80
N SER A 331 12.35 -23.13 22.68
CA SER A 331 11.72 -22.74 23.96
C SER A 331 10.48 -21.88 23.74
N PRO A 332 9.47 -21.94 24.63
CA PRO A 332 8.27 -21.08 24.49
C PRO A 332 8.61 -19.58 24.40
N GLY A 333 9.60 -19.11 25.18
CA GLY A 333 10.04 -17.72 25.13
C GLY A 333 10.62 -17.31 23.77
N TRP A 334 11.36 -18.19 23.11
CA TRP A 334 11.85 -17.99 21.76
C TRP A 334 10.69 -17.90 20.77
N LYS A 335 9.73 -18.83 20.85
CA LYS A 335 8.54 -18.84 19.98
C LYS A 335 7.71 -17.56 20.16
N PHE A 336 7.53 -17.11 21.38
CA PHE A 336 6.79 -15.86 21.64
C PHE A 336 7.45 -14.67 20.96
N ALA A 337 8.77 -14.51 21.12
CA ALA A 337 9.52 -13.43 20.49
C ALA A 337 9.53 -13.52 18.96
N GLU A 338 9.61 -14.72 18.39
CA GLU A 338 9.57 -14.95 16.94
C GLU A 338 8.24 -14.48 16.33
N TYR A 339 7.11 -14.87 16.94
CA TYR A 339 5.79 -14.48 16.41
C TYR A 339 5.39 -13.04 16.78
N GLU A 340 5.96 -12.47 17.83
CA GLU A 340 5.88 -11.03 18.08
C GLU A 340 6.61 -10.25 16.98
N MET A 341 7.84 -10.64 16.62
CA MET A 341 8.59 -10.01 15.53
C MET A 341 7.84 -10.12 14.20
N LYS A 342 7.22 -11.25 13.91
CA LYS A 342 6.41 -11.48 12.71
C LYS A 342 5.03 -10.83 12.75
N GLY A 343 4.64 -10.23 13.87
CA GLY A 343 3.40 -9.47 13.98
C GLY A 343 2.13 -10.32 13.92
N VAL A 344 2.21 -11.60 14.35
CA VAL A 344 1.04 -12.49 14.37
C VAL A 344 -0.02 -11.95 15.34
N PRO A 345 -1.26 -11.67 14.89
CA PRO A 345 -2.25 -10.96 15.69
C PRO A 345 -2.62 -11.62 17.02
N VAL A 346 -2.78 -12.93 17.03
CA VAL A 346 -3.19 -13.69 18.22
C VAL A 346 -2.31 -14.92 18.40
N ARG A 347 -1.87 -15.12 19.64
CA ARG A 347 -1.18 -16.34 20.07
C ARG A 347 -2.07 -17.11 21.03
N VAL A 348 -2.23 -18.41 20.79
CA VAL A 348 -2.87 -19.36 21.69
C VAL A 348 -1.77 -20.14 22.40
N GLU A 349 -1.71 -20.04 23.73
CA GLU A 349 -0.80 -20.80 24.57
C GLU A 349 -1.61 -21.89 25.29
N ILE A 350 -1.14 -23.12 25.25
CA ILE A 350 -1.76 -24.23 25.95
C ILE A 350 -0.72 -25.11 26.63
N GLY A 351 -0.89 -25.33 27.93
CA GLY A 351 -0.04 -26.17 28.76
C GLY A 351 -0.82 -27.13 29.64
N PRO A 352 -0.13 -27.96 30.46
CA PRO A 352 -0.78 -28.99 31.27
C PRO A 352 -1.85 -28.43 32.22
N ARG A 353 -1.57 -27.27 32.83
CA ARG A 353 -2.51 -26.61 33.75
C ARG A 353 -3.75 -26.07 33.06
N ASP A 354 -3.60 -25.68 31.80
CA ASP A 354 -4.70 -25.16 30.98
C ASP A 354 -5.62 -26.32 30.60
N LEU A 355 -5.06 -27.46 30.20
CA LEU A 355 -5.80 -28.68 29.92
C LEU A 355 -6.62 -29.15 31.12
N GLU A 356 -6.02 -29.19 32.31
CA GLU A 356 -6.74 -29.57 33.54
C GLU A 356 -7.97 -28.71 33.80
N LYS A 357 -7.92 -27.43 33.39
CA LYS A 357 -9.01 -26.47 33.56
C LYS A 357 -9.92 -26.33 32.35
N GLY A 358 -9.69 -27.07 31.27
CA GLY A 358 -10.45 -26.94 30.02
C GLY A 358 -10.36 -25.56 29.38
N GLN A 359 -9.22 -24.89 29.47
CA GLN A 359 -8.97 -23.52 28.98
C GLN A 359 -7.68 -23.43 28.16
N CYS A 360 -7.47 -22.27 27.53
CA CYS A 360 -6.19 -21.83 26.98
C CYS A 360 -5.94 -20.36 27.27
N CYS A 361 -4.72 -19.89 27.05
CA CYS A 361 -4.38 -18.47 27.14
C CYS A 361 -4.36 -17.86 25.72
N LEU A 362 -5.09 -16.76 25.53
CA LEU A 362 -5.03 -15.92 24.33
C LEU A 362 -4.18 -14.70 24.64
N ALA A 363 -3.17 -14.43 23.79
CA ALA A 363 -2.34 -13.24 23.88
C ALA A 363 -2.50 -12.38 22.61
N ARG A 364 -2.80 -11.09 22.79
CA ARG A 364 -2.93 -10.11 21.72
C ARG A 364 -1.56 -9.51 21.39
N ARG A 365 -1.26 -9.40 20.09
CA ARG A 365 -0.01 -8.75 19.63
C ARG A 365 -0.05 -7.24 19.82
N ASP A 366 -1.18 -6.61 19.58
CA ASP A 366 -1.34 -5.14 19.54
C ASP A 366 -1.29 -4.48 20.93
N THR A 367 -1.76 -5.16 21.96
CA THR A 367 -1.78 -4.63 23.35
C THR A 367 -0.88 -5.40 24.33
N GLY A 368 -0.44 -6.60 23.96
CA GLY A 368 0.26 -7.53 24.87
C GLY A 368 -0.64 -8.15 25.94
N GLU A 369 -1.93 -7.87 25.92
CA GLU A 369 -2.90 -8.38 26.89
C GLU A 369 -3.06 -9.90 26.77
N LYS A 370 -3.17 -10.57 27.90
CA LYS A 370 -3.44 -12.01 28.00
C LYS A 370 -4.75 -12.27 28.72
N SER A 371 -5.52 -13.21 28.18
CA SER A 371 -6.77 -13.67 28.79
C SER A 371 -6.86 -15.19 28.76
N PHE A 372 -7.39 -15.78 29.80
CA PHE A 372 -7.70 -17.21 29.86
C PHE A 372 -9.15 -17.42 29.46
N VAL A 373 -9.36 -18.30 28.48
CA VAL A 373 -10.67 -18.59 27.90
C VAL A 373 -10.94 -20.08 27.86
N ALA A 374 -12.21 -20.46 27.97
CA ALA A 374 -12.60 -21.85 27.84
C ALA A 374 -12.32 -22.40 26.43
N LEU A 375 -11.93 -23.66 26.33
CA LEU A 375 -11.79 -24.32 25.04
C LEU A 375 -13.13 -24.50 24.31
N ASP A 376 -14.22 -24.55 25.05
CA ASP A 376 -15.56 -24.52 24.46
C ASP A 376 -15.87 -23.14 23.88
N GLY A 377 -16.30 -23.11 22.59
CA GLY A 377 -16.57 -21.87 21.88
C GLY A 377 -15.33 -21.01 21.57
N LEU A 378 -14.14 -21.61 21.56
CA LEU A 378 -12.87 -20.92 21.32
C LEU A 378 -12.85 -20.19 19.95
N GLU A 379 -13.44 -20.77 18.92
CA GLU A 379 -13.48 -20.23 17.57
C GLU A 379 -14.12 -18.83 17.52
N SER A 380 -15.27 -18.68 18.14
CA SER A 380 -15.98 -17.40 18.20
C SER A 380 -15.22 -16.37 19.04
N GLN A 381 -14.57 -16.79 20.10
CA GLN A 381 -13.74 -15.91 20.94
C GLN A 381 -12.51 -15.40 20.17
N VAL A 382 -11.84 -16.27 19.44
CA VAL A 382 -10.68 -15.89 18.60
C VAL A 382 -11.11 -14.95 17.47
N GLN A 383 -12.22 -15.24 16.79
CA GLN A 383 -12.76 -14.35 15.74
C GLN A 383 -13.08 -12.95 16.29
N SER A 384 -13.76 -12.89 17.45
CA SER A 384 -14.05 -11.61 18.11
C SER A 384 -12.78 -10.86 18.51
N LEU A 385 -11.76 -11.60 18.96
CA LEU A 385 -10.48 -11.01 19.34
C LEU A 385 -9.73 -10.45 18.13
N LEU A 386 -9.74 -11.14 16.99
CA LEU A 386 -9.17 -10.63 15.73
C LEU A 386 -9.87 -9.35 15.26
N THR A 387 -11.19 -9.28 15.36
CA THR A 387 -11.94 -8.04 15.10
C THR A 387 -11.49 -6.92 16.03
N ALA A 388 -11.38 -7.19 17.33
CA ALA A 388 -10.93 -6.21 18.31
C ALA A 388 -9.49 -5.74 18.07
N VAL A 389 -8.60 -6.61 17.56
CA VAL A 389 -7.25 -6.22 17.13
C VAL A 389 -7.31 -5.24 15.97
N HIS A 390 -8.10 -5.54 14.93
CA HIS A 390 -8.29 -4.64 13.80
C HIS A 390 -8.81 -3.26 14.23
N ASP A 391 -9.88 -3.23 15.02
CA ASP A 391 -10.51 -2.00 15.47
C ASP A 391 -9.57 -1.15 16.31
N ASN A 392 -8.80 -1.76 17.21
CA ASN A 392 -7.80 -1.06 18.00
C ASN A 392 -6.66 -0.47 17.14
N LEU A 393 -6.16 -1.22 16.16
CA LEU A 393 -5.13 -0.74 15.24
C LEU A 393 -5.65 0.46 14.43
N TYR A 394 -6.88 0.37 13.94
CA TYR A 394 -7.51 1.47 13.20
C TYR A 394 -7.66 2.71 14.09
N ALA A 395 -8.23 2.55 15.28
CA ALA A 395 -8.44 3.66 16.23
C ALA A 395 -7.12 4.36 16.62
N GLN A 396 -6.04 3.60 16.81
CA GLN A 396 -4.72 4.17 17.10
C GLN A 396 -4.18 4.98 15.92
N ALA A 397 -4.32 4.45 14.69
CA ALA A 397 -3.87 5.13 13.48
C ALA A 397 -4.72 6.39 13.18
N GLU A 398 -6.02 6.31 13.38
CA GLU A 398 -6.94 7.45 13.22
C GLU A 398 -6.61 8.56 14.22
N LYS A 399 -6.40 8.21 15.48
CA LYS A 399 -5.96 9.16 16.49
C LYS A 399 -4.61 9.80 16.14
N ASN A 400 -3.65 9.03 15.61
CA ASN A 400 -2.36 9.59 15.16
C ASN A 400 -2.56 10.59 14.01
N LEU A 401 -3.44 10.30 13.06
CA LEU A 401 -3.76 11.21 11.96
C LEU A 401 -4.43 12.50 12.47
N GLU A 402 -5.42 12.38 13.35
CA GLU A 402 -6.16 13.51 13.89
C GLU A 402 -5.27 14.42 14.75
N ASP A 403 -4.54 13.84 15.71
CA ASP A 403 -3.66 14.58 16.63
C ASP A 403 -2.51 15.30 15.92
N ASN A 404 -2.15 14.87 14.71
CA ASN A 404 -1.03 15.41 13.94
C ASN A 404 -1.47 16.05 12.60
N THR A 405 -2.72 16.49 12.51
CA THR A 405 -3.23 17.31 11.41
C THR A 405 -3.60 18.69 11.98
N PHE A 406 -2.95 19.75 11.47
CA PHE A 406 -3.03 21.10 12.01
C PHE A 406 -3.60 22.07 10.99
N ASP A 407 -4.59 22.87 11.39
CA ASP A 407 -5.09 24.01 10.60
C ASP A 407 -4.18 25.22 10.83
N LEU A 408 -3.51 25.67 9.78
CA LEU A 408 -2.48 26.71 9.83
C LEU A 408 -2.74 27.78 8.74
N ASN A 409 -2.26 29.02 8.96
CA ASN A 409 -2.58 30.14 8.09
C ASN A 409 -1.35 30.79 7.45
N SER A 410 -0.14 30.46 7.87
CA SER A 410 1.10 31.02 7.35
C SER A 410 2.16 29.95 7.11
N TRP A 411 3.08 30.22 6.20
CA TRP A 411 4.21 29.32 5.95
C TRP A 411 5.14 29.20 7.18
N GLN A 412 5.21 30.26 8.02
CA GLN A 412 5.98 30.23 9.25
C GLN A 412 5.42 29.21 10.25
N GLU A 413 4.10 29.20 10.45
CA GLU A 413 3.44 28.20 11.29
C GLU A 413 3.64 26.78 10.74
N VAL A 414 3.59 26.61 9.41
CA VAL A 414 3.86 25.30 8.79
C VAL A 414 5.29 24.86 9.02
N LYS A 415 6.27 25.78 8.88
CA LYS A 415 7.67 25.49 9.17
C LYS A 415 7.89 25.09 10.62
N GLU A 416 7.35 25.85 11.56
CA GLU A 416 7.44 25.55 13.00
C GLU A 416 6.82 24.17 13.31
N MET A 417 5.66 23.86 12.73
CA MET A 417 5.01 22.54 12.88
C MET A 417 5.93 21.43 12.39
N VAL A 418 6.53 21.57 11.21
CA VAL A 418 7.45 20.57 10.64
C VAL A 418 8.68 20.35 11.52
N GLU A 419 9.27 21.44 12.02
CA GLU A 419 10.49 21.39 12.82
C GLU A 419 10.26 20.85 14.24
N THR A 420 9.06 20.99 14.79
CA THR A 420 8.77 20.65 16.19
C THR A 420 7.92 19.40 16.37
N LYS A 421 6.91 19.22 15.51
CA LYS A 421 5.88 18.17 15.67
C LYS A 421 5.86 17.18 14.53
N GLY A 422 6.08 17.63 13.29
CA GLY A 422 5.75 16.85 12.09
C GLY A 422 4.24 16.71 11.90
N GLY A 423 3.84 16.06 10.81
CA GLY A 423 2.43 15.82 10.51
C GLY A 423 1.93 16.53 9.25
N PHE A 424 0.60 16.66 9.14
CA PHE A 424 -0.03 17.40 8.06
C PHE A 424 -0.36 18.83 8.46
N ALA A 425 0.01 19.79 7.62
CA ALA A 425 -0.54 21.14 7.67
C ALA A 425 -1.70 21.24 6.69
N ARG A 426 -2.87 21.62 7.17
CA ARG A 426 -4.01 21.97 6.33
C ARG A 426 -4.10 23.50 6.26
N THR A 427 -4.04 24.05 5.05
CA THR A 427 -4.11 25.48 4.82
C THR A 427 -5.08 25.79 3.69
N LYS A 428 -5.36 27.09 3.50
CA LYS A 428 -5.91 27.55 2.22
C LYS A 428 -4.79 27.70 1.18
N TRP A 429 -5.15 27.67 -0.10
CA TRP A 429 -4.21 27.83 -1.21
C TRP A 429 -4.86 28.57 -2.37
N CYS A 430 -4.12 29.51 -2.97
CA CYS A 430 -4.59 30.34 -4.06
C CYS A 430 -4.57 29.67 -5.45
N GLY A 431 -4.10 28.42 -5.55
CA GLY A 431 -3.99 27.69 -6.82
C GLY A 431 -2.72 28.00 -7.63
N LYS A 432 -1.87 28.94 -7.19
CA LYS A 432 -0.69 29.38 -7.95
C LYS A 432 0.50 28.44 -7.72
N LEU A 433 1.13 28.01 -8.82
CA LEU A 433 2.34 27.18 -8.79
C LEU A 433 3.48 27.84 -8.01
N GLU A 434 3.65 29.17 -8.15
CA GLU A 434 4.68 29.92 -7.45
C GLU A 434 4.55 29.79 -5.93
N CYS A 435 3.33 29.84 -5.40
CA CYS A 435 3.08 29.66 -3.97
C CYS A 435 3.36 28.23 -3.53
N GLU A 436 3.03 27.23 -4.35
CA GLU A 436 3.34 25.82 -4.07
C GLU A 436 4.86 25.58 -4.02
N LEU A 437 5.62 26.12 -4.97
CA LEU A 437 7.09 26.04 -4.97
C LEU A 437 7.72 26.73 -3.75
N LYS A 438 7.20 27.91 -3.37
CA LYS A 438 7.65 28.63 -2.18
C LYS A 438 7.36 27.88 -0.88
N MET A 439 6.28 27.13 -0.77
CA MET A 439 6.03 26.29 0.41
C MET A 439 7.13 25.25 0.60
N LYS A 440 7.65 24.68 -0.47
CA LYS A 440 8.79 23.74 -0.40
C LYS A 440 10.08 24.45 0.01
N GLU A 441 10.34 25.63 -0.53
CA GLU A 441 11.53 26.42 -0.23
C GLU A 441 11.52 26.93 1.22
N LEU A 442 10.42 27.52 1.67
CA LEU A 442 10.29 28.22 2.94
C LEU A 442 10.02 27.29 4.13
N ALA A 443 9.19 26.28 3.94
CA ALA A 443 8.71 25.39 5.00
C ALA A 443 9.16 23.92 4.85
N GLY A 444 9.84 23.56 3.77
CA GLY A 444 10.35 22.20 3.57
C GLY A 444 9.28 21.15 3.27
N VAL A 445 8.07 21.56 2.91
CA VAL A 445 6.93 20.66 2.66
C VAL A 445 6.57 20.59 1.17
N SER A 446 5.96 19.48 0.77
CA SER A 446 5.31 19.36 -0.54
C SER A 446 3.79 19.29 -0.37
N SER A 447 3.05 19.73 -1.39
CA SER A 447 1.61 19.52 -1.44
C SER A 447 1.30 18.02 -1.46
N ARG A 448 0.35 17.58 -0.64
CA ARG A 448 -0.08 16.19 -0.63
C ARG A 448 -1.31 16.00 -1.49
N CYS A 449 -2.37 16.72 -1.16
CA CYS A 449 -3.59 16.75 -1.96
C CYS A 449 -4.50 17.91 -1.55
N MET A 450 -5.38 18.29 -2.44
CA MET A 450 -6.59 19.05 -2.14
C MET A 450 -7.66 18.04 -1.74
N PRO A 451 -8.15 18.02 -0.48
CA PRO A 451 -9.11 17.02 -0.04
C PRO A 451 -10.39 17.08 -0.89
N LEU A 452 -11.02 15.92 -1.14
CA LEU A 452 -12.27 15.87 -1.90
C LEU A 452 -13.40 16.64 -1.20
N LYS A 453 -13.44 16.56 0.13
CA LYS A 453 -14.35 17.35 0.95
C LYS A 453 -13.67 18.66 1.34
N GLN A 454 -14.01 19.72 0.61
CA GLN A 454 -13.56 21.09 0.89
C GLN A 454 -14.41 21.70 2.01
N SER A 455 -13.80 22.54 2.87
CA SER A 455 -14.53 23.21 3.97
C SER A 455 -15.53 24.25 3.47
N GLY A 456 -15.31 24.81 2.28
CA GLY A 456 -16.12 25.89 1.73
C GLY A 456 -15.91 27.25 2.42
N THR A 457 -14.99 27.34 3.37
CA THR A 457 -14.69 28.59 4.08
C THR A 457 -13.64 29.42 3.33
N GLU A 458 -13.71 30.72 3.46
CA GLU A 458 -12.68 31.67 2.97
C GLU A 458 -11.53 31.72 3.98
N GLY A 459 -10.32 31.89 3.49
CA GLY A 459 -9.10 32.15 4.25
C GLY A 459 -8.05 32.79 3.35
N VAL A 460 -6.79 32.72 3.75
CA VAL A 460 -5.68 33.33 3.02
C VAL A 460 -4.63 32.29 2.63
N CYS A 461 -4.05 32.47 1.46
CA CYS A 461 -2.90 31.70 1.03
C CYS A 461 -1.72 31.95 1.98
N PRO A 462 -1.07 30.91 2.55
CA PRO A 462 -0.01 31.06 3.54
C PRO A 462 1.25 31.75 3.02
N VAL A 463 1.39 31.89 1.69
CA VAL A 463 2.55 32.46 1.03
C VAL A 463 2.29 33.91 0.57
N CYS A 464 1.22 34.13 -0.22
CA CYS A 464 0.97 35.43 -0.83
C CYS A 464 -0.09 36.28 -0.12
N GLY A 465 -0.82 35.71 0.86
CA GLY A 465 -1.87 36.41 1.61
C GLY A 465 -3.17 36.62 0.81
N GLU A 466 -3.27 36.14 -0.42
CA GLU A 466 -4.47 36.29 -1.24
C GLU A 466 -5.63 35.46 -0.67
N LYS A 467 -6.84 36.05 -0.70
CA LYS A 467 -8.06 35.36 -0.28
C LYS A 467 -8.36 34.19 -1.18
N CYS A 468 -8.66 33.05 -0.60
CA CYS A 468 -8.94 31.81 -1.32
C CYS A 468 -9.78 30.85 -0.49
N THR A 469 -10.38 29.85 -1.14
CA THR A 469 -11.30 28.87 -0.51
C THR A 469 -10.80 27.44 -0.60
N THR A 470 -9.79 27.15 -1.43
CA THR A 470 -9.29 25.80 -1.63
C THR A 470 -8.48 25.31 -0.44
N ASP A 471 -8.95 24.23 0.20
CA ASP A 471 -8.19 23.52 1.22
C ASP A 471 -7.12 22.63 0.57
N ILE A 472 -5.94 22.60 1.17
CA ILE A 472 -4.83 21.76 0.72
C ILE A 472 -4.06 21.20 1.91
N TYR A 473 -3.55 19.96 1.78
CA TYR A 473 -2.66 19.32 2.74
C TYR A 473 -1.21 19.42 2.29
N TRP A 474 -0.35 19.78 3.24
CA TRP A 474 1.11 19.84 3.09
C TRP A 474 1.74 18.86 4.07
N GLY A 475 2.90 18.32 3.71
CA GLY A 475 3.66 17.47 4.60
C GLY A 475 5.03 17.12 4.04
N VAL A 476 5.90 16.62 4.92
CA VAL A 476 7.13 15.94 4.52
C VAL A 476 6.75 14.52 4.09
N ALA A 477 7.26 14.07 2.96
CA ALA A 477 6.88 12.77 2.38
C ALA A 477 8.08 11.84 2.20
N TYR A 478 7.78 10.53 2.16
CA TYR A 478 8.71 9.48 1.76
C TYR A 478 9.00 9.48 0.25
#